data_d5d2c1d7fd88286b704593fa8fc52c1f
#
_entry.id   d5d2c1d7fd88286b704593fa8fc52c1f
#
_cell.length_a   1.000
_cell.length_b   1.000
_cell.length_c   1.000
_cell.angle_alpha   90.00
_cell.angle_beta   90.00
_cell.angle_gamma   90.00
#
_symmetry.space_group_name_H-M   'P 1'
#
loop_
_entity.id
_entity.type
_entity.pdbx_description
1 polymer ?
#
loop_
_entity_poly.entity_id
_entity_poly.type
_entity_poly.pdbx_seq_one_letter_code
_entity_poly.pdbx_strand_id
1 'polypeptide(L)'
;NLESVLYYDSTAAVTNKFGETITEEQITTGEILELAYRTSDTLLVSAAVPEDVWEYDEVDSFSFRAEENMMRFADKKYQYSANTYISSSGQQIALAELNQEDTLTVRGVGIHVYSITRTAGHGYVRLTGYEDFTGGMVEVGNRIILPIADNMLITAPAGIYRVTLCKGVSIASKTATVQQDQTVTVDFSDYVSTAKDIGTVTFDIEPEGADLTINGTTVDYSQPVALNYGEYKITVAMTGYETYSGTLDVEDASVPVHID
;
A
#
# COMPACT_ATOMS: atom_id res chain seq x y z
N ASN A 1 -0.90 34.87 -4.88
CA ASN A 1 -1.26 34.93 -3.45
C ASN A 1 -0.47 36.09 -2.82
N LEU A 2 -1.20 37.01 -2.19
CA LEU A 2 -0.59 38.04 -1.35
C LEU A 2 -0.63 37.50 0.08
N GLU A 3 0.51 37.19 0.65
CA GLU A 3 0.61 36.92 2.07
C GLU A 3 0.60 38.26 2.81
N SER A 4 -0.32 38.39 3.77
CA SER A 4 -0.49 39.61 4.55
C SER A 4 -0.70 39.24 6.01
N VAL A 5 -0.04 39.97 6.90
CA VAL A 5 -0.27 39.91 8.34
C VAL A 5 -1.29 40.99 8.69
N LEU A 6 -2.40 40.60 9.27
CA LEU A 6 -3.43 41.51 9.74
C LEU A 6 -3.35 41.63 11.25
N TYR A 7 -3.39 42.85 11.76
CA TYR A 7 -3.43 43.13 13.19
C TYR A 7 -4.88 43.41 13.59
N TYR A 8 -5.26 43.02 14.78
CA TYR A 8 -6.60 43.26 15.33
C TYR A 8 -6.49 43.80 16.76
N ASP A 9 -7.53 44.49 17.20
CA ASP A 9 -7.65 44.89 18.59
C ASP A 9 -8.61 43.97 19.35
N SER A 10 -8.69 44.12 20.67
CA SER A 10 -9.52 43.28 21.55
C SER A 10 -11.05 43.40 21.28
N THR A 11 -11.44 44.26 20.39
CA THR A 11 -12.86 44.46 20.00
C THR A 11 -13.20 43.77 18.67
N ALA A 12 -12.23 43.21 17.98
CA ALA A 12 -12.47 42.48 16.75
C ALA A 12 -13.33 41.24 17.00
N ALA A 13 -14.40 41.11 16.22
CA ALA A 13 -15.31 39.96 16.34
C ALA A 13 -14.93 38.90 15.31
N VAL A 14 -14.78 37.64 15.76
CA VAL A 14 -14.65 36.49 14.89
C VAL A 14 -15.92 35.65 15.00
N THR A 15 -16.53 35.29 13.88
CA THR A 15 -17.75 34.49 13.87
C THR A 15 -17.64 33.29 12.94
N ASN A 16 -18.25 32.17 13.35
CA ASN A 16 -18.42 31.01 12.51
C ASN A 16 -19.55 31.21 11.48
N LYS A 17 -19.77 30.24 10.61
CA LYS A 17 -20.82 30.29 9.56
C LYS A 17 -22.27 30.40 10.08
N PHE A 18 -22.50 30.20 11.38
CA PHE A 18 -23.79 30.33 12.04
C PHE A 18 -23.96 31.71 12.73
N GLY A 19 -22.95 32.60 12.61
CA GLY A 19 -22.94 33.90 13.24
C GLY A 19 -22.60 33.87 14.73
N GLU A 20 -22.16 32.74 15.26
CA GLU A 20 -21.72 32.59 16.64
C GLU A 20 -20.29 33.09 16.82
N THR A 21 -20.03 33.85 17.88
CA THR A 21 -18.70 34.36 18.21
C THR A 21 -17.79 33.18 18.59
N ILE A 22 -16.64 33.12 17.95
CA ILE A 22 -15.58 32.14 18.21
C ILE A 22 -14.27 32.83 18.60
N THR A 23 -13.31 32.09 19.12
CA THR A 23 -11.95 32.59 19.38
C THR A 23 -11.07 32.40 18.16
N GLU A 24 -9.98 33.15 18.10
CA GLU A 24 -9.01 33.06 17.00
C GLU A 24 -8.35 31.67 16.88
N GLU A 25 -8.14 30.99 18.03
CA GLU A 25 -7.59 29.64 18.05
C GLU A 25 -8.52 28.60 17.42
N GLN A 26 -9.79 28.93 17.23
CA GLN A 26 -10.76 28.07 16.53
C GLN A 26 -10.73 28.22 15.01
N ILE A 27 -10.00 29.23 14.50
CA ILE A 27 -9.77 29.37 13.06
C ILE A 27 -8.70 28.34 12.65
N THR A 28 -9.06 27.48 11.72
CA THR A 28 -8.17 26.45 11.22
C THR A 28 -7.46 26.87 9.93
N THR A 29 -6.27 26.29 9.68
CA THR A 29 -5.56 26.54 8.42
C THR A 29 -6.41 26.15 7.22
N GLY A 30 -6.49 27.05 6.23
CA GLY A 30 -7.31 26.86 5.03
C GLY A 30 -8.76 27.27 5.19
N GLU A 31 -9.15 27.88 6.29
CA GLU A 31 -10.49 28.45 6.47
C GLU A 31 -10.72 29.65 5.57
N ILE A 32 -11.94 29.78 5.07
CA ILE A 32 -12.34 30.87 4.19
C ILE A 32 -13.04 31.93 5.05
N LEU A 33 -12.49 33.13 5.08
CA LEU A 33 -13.00 34.21 5.90
C LEU A 33 -13.30 35.43 5.06
N GLU A 34 -14.43 36.07 5.34
CA GLU A 34 -14.70 37.43 4.93
C GLU A 34 -14.17 38.39 6.01
N LEU A 35 -13.34 39.33 5.58
CA LEU A 35 -12.62 40.22 6.49
C LEU A 35 -13.11 41.66 6.32
N ALA A 36 -13.46 42.31 7.43
CA ALA A 36 -13.65 43.74 7.47
C ALA A 36 -12.51 44.42 8.24
N TYR A 37 -11.90 45.41 7.66
CA TYR A 37 -10.79 46.15 8.26
C TYR A 37 -10.97 47.64 8.11
N ARG A 38 -10.40 48.37 9.02
CA ARG A 38 -10.40 49.82 9.04
C ARG A 38 -9.35 50.35 8.05
N THR A 39 -9.76 51.14 7.08
CA THR A 39 -8.88 51.64 6.02
C THR A 39 -7.81 52.63 6.49
N SER A 40 -8.01 53.27 7.65
CA SER A 40 -7.09 54.28 8.19
C SER A 40 -5.78 53.69 8.79
N ASP A 41 -5.87 52.49 9.34
CA ASP A 41 -4.77 51.83 10.07
C ASP A 41 -4.63 50.34 9.76
N THR A 42 -5.44 49.80 8.84
CA THR A 42 -5.45 48.40 8.43
C THR A 42 -5.73 47.38 9.55
N LEU A 43 -6.33 47.87 10.68
CA LEU A 43 -6.75 46.97 11.76
C LEU A 43 -7.98 46.17 11.36
N LEU A 44 -7.96 44.87 11.60
CA LEU A 44 -9.09 43.98 11.44
C LEU A 44 -10.18 44.32 12.46
N VAL A 45 -11.37 44.52 11.96
CA VAL A 45 -12.59 44.84 12.75
C VAL A 45 -13.42 43.57 12.97
N SER A 46 -13.52 42.74 11.94
CA SER A 46 -14.21 41.46 12.04
C SER A 46 -13.69 40.44 11.02
N ALA A 47 -13.78 39.17 11.36
CA ALA A 47 -13.60 38.03 10.48
C ALA A 47 -14.82 37.13 10.64
N ALA A 48 -15.41 36.71 9.54
CA ALA A 48 -16.58 35.84 9.55
C ALA A 48 -16.41 34.72 8.52
N VAL A 49 -16.79 33.50 8.87
CA VAL A 49 -16.96 32.43 7.88
C VAL A 49 -18.26 32.68 7.13
N PRO A 50 -18.27 32.93 5.79
CA PRO A 50 -19.48 33.15 5.03
C PRO A 50 -20.43 31.94 5.08
N GLU A 51 -21.76 32.21 5.07
CA GLU A 51 -22.78 31.17 5.16
C GLU A 51 -22.77 30.19 3.96
N ASP A 52 -22.34 30.65 2.80
CA ASP A 52 -22.30 29.89 1.55
C ASP A 52 -21.00 29.06 1.37
N VAL A 53 -20.09 29.11 2.35
CA VAL A 53 -18.91 28.26 2.38
C VAL A 53 -19.34 26.83 2.69
N TRP A 54 -18.98 25.95 1.78
CA TRP A 54 -19.09 24.51 2.01
C TRP A 54 -17.73 23.92 2.41
N GLU A 55 -17.78 22.85 3.22
CA GLU A 55 -16.64 22.09 3.67
C GLU A 55 -16.93 20.61 3.52
N TYR A 56 -15.94 19.87 3.03
CA TYR A 56 -15.92 18.41 2.99
C TYR A 56 -14.67 17.94 3.71
N ASP A 57 -14.87 17.24 4.81
CA ASP A 57 -13.82 16.58 5.57
C ASP A 57 -13.64 15.14 5.11
N GLU A 58 -12.47 14.58 5.44
CA GLU A 58 -12.14 13.17 5.19
C GLU A 58 -12.33 12.74 3.73
N VAL A 59 -12.01 13.63 2.78
CA VAL A 59 -12.05 13.32 1.35
C VAL A 59 -10.85 12.42 1.03
N ASP A 60 -11.07 11.13 0.90
CA ASP A 60 -10.09 10.07 0.59
C ASP A 60 -10.21 9.52 -0.83
N SER A 61 -11.24 9.95 -1.56
CA SER A 61 -11.49 9.56 -2.95
C SER A 61 -11.66 10.81 -3.81
N PHE A 62 -10.62 11.17 -4.55
CA PHE A 62 -10.63 12.35 -5.39
C PHE A 62 -9.74 12.17 -6.63
N SER A 63 -9.91 13.05 -7.61
CA SER A 63 -9.05 13.12 -8.78
C SER A 63 -8.92 14.55 -9.28
N PHE A 64 -7.73 14.87 -9.84
CA PHE A 64 -7.46 16.13 -10.49
C PHE A 64 -7.36 15.97 -12.00
N ARG A 65 -7.94 16.93 -12.74
CA ARG A 65 -7.72 17.14 -14.17
C ARG A 65 -7.02 18.47 -14.35
N ALA A 66 -5.70 18.44 -14.40
CA ALA A 66 -4.88 19.66 -14.43
C ALA A 66 -5.17 20.54 -15.67
N GLU A 67 -5.40 19.93 -16.83
CA GLU A 67 -5.71 20.65 -18.08
C GLU A 67 -7.01 21.46 -18.01
N GLU A 68 -7.98 21.00 -17.20
CA GLU A 68 -9.28 21.63 -17.02
C GLU A 68 -9.35 22.46 -15.72
N ASN A 69 -8.32 22.45 -14.88
CA ASN A 69 -8.35 22.98 -13.50
C ASN A 69 -9.53 22.45 -12.68
N MET A 70 -9.82 21.16 -12.82
CA MET A 70 -10.96 20.49 -12.21
C MET A 70 -10.53 19.46 -11.19
N MET A 71 -11.20 19.48 -10.04
CA MET A 71 -11.14 18.44 -9.01
C MET A 71 -12.48 17.70 -8.98
N ARG A 72 -12.46 16.39 -8.86
CA ARG A 72 -13.66 15.56 -8.68
C ARG A 72 -13.56 14.83 -7.35
N PHE A 73 -14.61 14.91 -6.55
CA PHE A 73 -14.86 14.14 -5.33
C PHE A 73 -16.36 14.17 -5.01
N ALA A 74 -16.83 13.28 -4.14
CA ALA A 74 -18.26 13.18 -3.77
C ALA A 74 -19.20 13.21 -4.98
N ASP A 75 -18.83 12.54 -6.10
CA ASP A 75 -19.53 12.49 -7.38
C ASP A 75 -19.81 13.82 -8.05
N LYS A 76 -19.14 14.90 -7.63
CA LYS A 76 -19.26 16.24 -8.17
C LYS A 76 -17.94 16.73 -8.76
N LYS A 77 -18.06 17.74 -9.61
CA LYS A 77 -16.92 18.43 -10.21
C LYS A 77 -16.83 19.84 -9.64
N TYR A 78 -15.63 20.21 -9.25
CA TYR A 78 -15.31 21.52 -8.71
C TYR A 78 -14.15 22.14 -9.48
N GLN A 79 -14.11 23.47 -9.56
CA GLN A 79 -13.01 24.21 -10.17
C GLN A 79 -12.02 24.66 -9.10
N TYR A 80 -10.74 24.41 -9.33
CA TYR A 80 -9.67 25.04 -8.58
C TYR A 80 -8.89 26.01 -9.48
N SER A 81 -8.05 26.83 -8.91
CA SER A 81 -7.25 27.82 -9.64
C SER A 81 -5.82 27.88 -9.10
N ALA A 82 -4.97 28.66 -9.76
CA ALA A 82 -3.63 28.95 -9.25
C ALA A 82 -3.64 29.67 -7.88
N ASN A 83 -4.79 30.23 -7.49
CA ASN A 83 -4.98 30.91 -6.20
C ASN A 83 -5.60 30.01 -5.13
N THR A 84 -5.97 28.76 -5.46
CA THR A 84 -6.43 27.82 -4.46
C THR A 84 -5.31 27.57 -3.46
N TYR A 85 -5.58 27.79 -2.19
CA TYR A 85 -4.64 27.58 -1.12
C TYR A 85 -4.54 26.08 -0.83
N ILE A 86 -3.34 25.50 -0.95
CA ILE A 86 -3.11 24.07 -0.69
C ILE A 86 -2.09 23.97 0.43
N SER A 87 -2.43 23.23 1.48
CA SER A 87 -1.59 23.13 2.67
C SER A 87 -1.49 21.71 3.24
N SER A 88 -0.43 21.48 3.99
CA SER A 88 -0.21 20.30 4.79
C SER A 88 0.54 20.69 6.06
N SER A 89 0.06 20.21 7.22
CA SER A 89 0.68 20.53 8.52
C SER A 89 0.90 22.04 8.75
N GLY A 90 -0.04 22.87 8.27
CA GLY A 90 0.00 24.33 8.42
C GLY A 90 0.93 25.05 7.44
N GLN A 91 1.57 24.34 6.51
CA GLN A 91 2.45 24.94 5.50
C GLN A 91 1.84 24.81 4.11
N GLN A 92 2.06 25.83 3.26
CA GLN A 92 1.63 25.76 1.88
C GLN A 92 2.48 24.76 1.10
N ILE A 93 1.80 23.91 0.31
CA ILE A 93 2.41 22.92 -0.57
C ILE A 93 1.90 23.10 -2.01
N ALA A 94 2.56 22.47 -2.97
CA ALA A 94 2.12 22.45 -4.35
C ALA A 94 1.07 21.35 -4.58
N LEU A 95 0.19 21.54 -5.59
CA LEU A 95 -0.78 20.52 -6.01
C LEU A 95 -0.11 19.18 -6.37
N ALA A 96 1.09 19.23 -6.95
CA ALA A 96 1.86 18.04 -7.34
C ALA A 96 2.35 17.20 -6.14
N GLU A 97 2.30 17.74 -4.93
CA GLU A 97 2.66 17.03 -3.69
C GLU A 97 1.48 16.26 -3.09
N LEU A 98 0.27 16.44 -3.63
CA LEU A 98 -0.89 15.65 -3.26
C LEU A 98 -0.90 14.31 -4.02
N ASN A 99 -1.34 13.26 -3.34
CA ASN A 99 -1.48 11.92 -3.87
C ASN A 99 -2.88 11.38 -3.62
N GLN A 100 -3.34 10.40 -4.41
CA GLN A 100 -4.65 9.76 -4.22
C GLN A 100 -4.76 8.96 -2.90
N GLU A 101 -3.64 8.70 -2.25
CA GLU A 101 -3.58 8.06 -0.93
C GLU A 101 -3.66 9.08 0.23
N ASP A 102 -3.80 10.37 -0.07
CA ASP A 102 -3.99 11.41 0.95
C ASP A 102 -5.46 11.51 1.38
N THR A 103 -5.67 12.04 2.57
CA THR A 103 -6.98 12.47 3.04
C THR A 103 -6.98 13.99 3.11
N LEU A 104 -8.04 14.60 2.59
CA LEU A 104 -8.13 16.05 2.42
C LEU A 104 -9.35 16.63 3.14
N THR A 105 -9.21 17.85 3.65
CA THR A 105 -10.33 18.75 3.88
C THR A 105 -10.38 19.76 2.74
N VAL A 106 -11.52 19.87 2.08
CA VAL A 106 -11.72 20.74 0.91
C VAL A 106 -12.81 21.76 1.21
N ARG A 107 -12.50 23.05 1.00
CA ARG A 107 -13.43 24.15 1.23
C ARG A 107 -13.61 24.98 -0.02
N GLY A 108 -14.83 25.54 -0.18
CA GLY A 108 -15.13 26.35 -1.34
C GLY A 108 -16.47 27.06 -1.26
N VAL A 109 -16.80 27.75 -2.35
CA VAL A 109 -18.08 28.48 -2.54
C VAL A 109 -18.61 28.11 -3.92
N GLY A 110 -19.88 27.77 -4.03
CA GLY A 110 -20.47 27.32 -5.29
C GLY A 110 -19.76 26.15 -5.89
N ILE A 111 -19.17 26.30 -7.08
CA ILE A 111 -18.35 25.25 -7.73
C ILE A 111 -16.84 25.47 -7.55
N HIS A 112 -16.43 26.51 -6.86
CA HIS A 112 -15.01 26.89 -6.74
C HIS A 112 -14.40 26.38 -5.43
N VAL A 113 -13.25 25.71 -5.57
CA VAL A 113 -12.38 25.30 -4.47
C VAL A 113 -11.42 26.44 -4.15
N TYR A 114 -11.44 26.91 -2.93
CA TYR A 114 -10.54 27.96 -2.44
C TYR A 114 -9.43 27.41 -1.54
N SER A 115 -9.71 26.28 -0.87
CA SER A 115 -8.74 25.68 0.06
C SER A 115 -8.78 24.16 -0.02
N ILE A 116 -7.59 23.56 0.01
CA ILE A 116 -7.35 22.12 0.13
C ILE A 116 -6.33 21.93 1.22
N THR A 117 -6.70 21.25 2.30
CA THR A 117 -5.80 20.93 3.40
C THR A 117 -5.59 19.43 3.44
N ARG A 118 -4.34 18.96 3.30
CA ARG A 118 -3.98 17.57 3.51
C ARG A 118 -3.98 17.28 5.01
N THR A 119 -4.96 16.52 5.48
CA THR A 119 -5.14 16.15 6.90
C THR A 119 -4.44 14.87 7.27
N ALA A 120 -4.36 13.91 6.32
CA ALA A 120 -3.51 12.75 6.43
C ALA A 120 -2.76 12.56 5.11
N GLY A 121 -1.45 12.40 5.19
CA GLY A 121 -0.58 12.28 4.02
C GLY A 121 -0.18 10.84 3.73
N HIS A 122 0.48 10.66 2.62
CA HIS A 122 1.10 9.42 2.18
C HIS A 122 2.59 9.39 2.49
N GLY A 123 3.15 8.20 2.44
CA GLY A 123 4.58 7.95 2.40
C GLY A 123 4.88 6.78 1.48
N TYR A 124 6.07 6.24 1.57
CA TYR A 124 6.57 5.26 0.61
C TYR A 124 7.15 4.04 1.31
N VAL A 125 6.84 2.86 0.77
CA VAL A 125 7.43 1.59 1.18
C VAL A 125 8.39 1.12 0.08
N ARG A 126 9.66 0.93 0.45
CA ARG A 126 10.68 0.32 -0.40
C ARG A 126 10.97 -1.09 0.09
N LEU A 127 11.06 -2.04 -0.83
CA LEU A 127 11.40 -3.42 -0.51
C LEU A 127 12.88 -3.67 -0.79
N THR A 128 13.51 -4.50 0.05
CA THR A 128 14.86 -5.07 -0.15
C THR A 128 14.86 -6.53 0.25
N GLY A 129 15.80 -7.34 -0.29
CA GLY A 129 15.90 -8.78 0.02
C GLY A 129 14.67 -9.57 -0.42
N TYR A 130 14.04 -9.19 -1.52
CA TYR A 130 12.80 -9.79 -2.02
C TYR A 130 13.00 -10.72 -3.23
N GLU A 131 14.23 -11.04 -3.57
CA GLU A 131 14.62 -11.74 -4.80
C GLU A 131 13.91 -13.09 -4.93
N ASP A 132 13.75 -13.84 -3.83
CA ASP A 132 13.03 -15.12 -3.80
C ASP A 132 11.54 -14.98 -4.18
N PHE A 133 11.00 -13.79 -4.02
CA PHE A 133 9.61 -13.46 -4.34
C PHE A 133 9.42 -12.82 -5.72
N THR A 134 10.48 -12.68 -6.51
CA THR A 134 10.38 -12.12 -7.88
C THR A 134 9.38 -12.89 -8.72
N GLY A 135 8.43 -12.18 -9.34
CA GLY A 135 7.29 -12.77 -10.06
C GLY A 135 6.09 -13.13 -9.17
N GLY A 136 6.17 -12.86 -7.87
CA GLY A 136 5.05 -12.94 -6.93
C GLY A 136 4.35 -11.59 -6.72
N MET A 137 3.65 -11.47 -5.61
CA MET A 137 2.86 -10.30 -5.23
C MET A 137 3.32 -9.72 -3.91
N VAL A 138 3.22 -8.41 -3.78
CA VAL A 138 3.33 -7.69 -2.51
C VAL A 138 1.96 -7.14 -2.11
N GLU A 139 1.63 -7.31 -0.84
CA GLU A 139 0.45 -6.74 -0.20
C GLU A 139 0.90 -5.78 0.91
N VAL A 140 0.37 -4.54 0.89
CA VAL A 140 0.56 -3.56 1.96
C VAL A 140 -0.78 -3.30 2.64
N GLY A 141 -0.94 -3.81 3.84
CA GLY A 141 -2.23 -3.87 4.53
C GLY A 141 -3.23 -4.71 3.74
N ASN A 142 -4.50 -4.29 3.70
CA ASN A 142 -5.56 -5.01 2.99
C ASN A 142 -6.02 -4.28 1.71
N ARG A 143 -5.31 -3.23 1.29
CA ARG A 143 -5.74 -2.33 0.20
C ARG A 143 -4.84 -2.37 -1.02
N ILE A 144 -3.55 -2.48 -0.83
CA ILE A 144 -2.57 -2.35 -1.91
C ILE A 144 -2.00 -3.73 -2.21
N ILE A 145 -2.31 -4.25 -3.40
CA ILE A 145 -1.79 -5.54 -3.88
C ILE A 145 -1.19 -5.31 -5.26
N LEU A 146 0.11 -5.53 -5.39
CA LEU A 146 0.88 -5.25 -6.60
C LEU A 146 1.78 -6.42 -6.97
N PRO A 147 2.05 -6.67 -8.26
CA PRO A 147 3.12 -7.58 -8.65
C PRO A 147 4.47 -7.01 -8.21
N ILE A 148 5.34 -7.88 -7.71
CA ILE A 148 6.70 -7.49 -7.32
C ILE A 148 7.49 -7.13 -8.56
N ALA A 149 8.04 -5.92 -8.57
CA ALA A 149 8.88 -5.37 -9.63
C ALA A 149 10.20 -4.85 -9.06
N ASP A 150 11.22 -4.74 -9.91
CA ASP A 150 12.53 -4.24 -9.51
C ASP A 150 12.45 -2.78 -9.04
N ASN A 151 13.13 -2.50 -7.93
CA ASN A 151 13.26 -1.15 -7.36
C ASN A 151 11.92 -0.44 -7.10
N MET A 152 10.84 -1.19 -6.88
CA MET A 152 9.53 -0.58 -6.69
C MET A 152 9.48 0.29 -5.43
N LEU A 153 8.72 1.36 -5.55
CA LEU A 153 8.37 2.27 -4.47
C LEU A 153 6.85 2.29 -4.38
N ILE A 154 6.31 1.78 -3.28
CA ILE A 154 4.87 1.64 -3.07
C ILE A 154 4.39 2.84 -2.27
N THR A 155 3.48 3.62 -2.82
CA THR A 155 2.82 4.71 -2.10
C THR A 155 1.71 4.13 -1.23
N ALA A 156 1.67 4.54 0.04
CA ALA A 156 0.63 4.14 0.98
C ALA A 156 0.31 5.31 1.93
N PRO A 157 -0.94 5.42 2.44
CA PRO A 157 -1.26 6.40 3.48
C PRO A 157 -0.34 6.27 4.69
N ALA A 158 -0.12 7.35 5.43
CA ALA A 158 0.60 7.26 6.69
C ALA A 158 -0.14 6.32 7.66
N GLY A 159 0.60 5.38 8.26
CA GLY A 159 0.00 4.35 9.11
C GLY A 159 0.93 3.18 9.40
N ILE A 160 0.41 2.20 10.12
CA ILE A 160 1.12 0.95 10.42
C ILE A 160 0.51 -0.17 9.58
N TYR A 161 1.35 -0.83 8.79
CA TYR A 161 0.92 -1.87 7.85
C TYR A 161 1.70 -3.16 8.04
N ARG A 162 1.02 -4.28 7.82
CA ARG A 162 1.68 -5.53 7.50
C ARG A 162 2.02 -5.49 6.01
N VAL A 163 3.29 -5.67 5.68
CA VAL A 163 3.79 -5.86 4.32
C VAL A 163 4.03 -7.35 4.13
N THR A 164 3.34 -7.95 3.18
CA THR A 164 3.39 -9.39 2.91
C THR A 164 3.86 -9.62 1.48
N LEU A 165 4.88 -10.46 1.31
CA LEU A 165 5.30 -10.98 0.03
C LEU A 165 4.78 -12.39 -0.14
N CYS A 166 4.27 -12.73 -1.32
CA CYS A 166 3.81 -14.09 -1.63
C CYS A 166 4.21 -14.52 -3.04
N LYS A 167 4.64 -15.79 -3.16
CA LYS A 167 4.93 -16.46 -4.42
C LYS A 167 4.69 -17.95 -4.26
N GLY A 168 3.65 -18.47 -4.89
CA GLY A 168 3.25 -19.86 -4.71
C GLY A 168 2.92 -20.15 -3.24
N VAL A 169 3.68 -21.07 -2.62
CA VAL A 169 3.52 -21.43 -1.21
C VAL A 169 4.42 -20.59 -0.27
N SER A 170 5.34 -19.82 -0.81
CA SER A 170 6.26 -18.98 -0.06
C SER A 170 5.58 -17.68 0.38
N ILE A 171 5.59 -17.39 1.67
CA ILE A 171 5.01 -16.19 2.26
C ILE A 171 5.98 -15.63 3.29
N ALA A 172 6.21 -14.32 3.21
CA ALA A 172 6.94 -13.56 4.22
C ALA A 172 6.16 -12.31 4.62
N SER A 173 6.18 -11.95 5.89
CA SER A 173 5.46 -10.75 6.36
C SER A 173 6.31 -9.98 7.36
N LYS A 174 6.29 -8.65 7.22
CA LYS A 174 6.90 -7.71 8.18
C LYS A 174 5.96 -6.55 8.45
N THR A 175 6.17 -5.87 9.57
CA THR A 175 5.41 -4.66 9.90
C THR A 175 6.23 -3.44 9.49
N ALA A 176 5.58 -2.47 8.85
CA ALA A 176 6.16 -1.19 8.48
C ALA A 176 5.31 -0.04 9.04
N THR A 177 5.98 1.01 9.52
CA THR A 177 5.35 2.28 9.87
C THR A 177 5.64 3.28 8.75
N VAL A 178 4.62 3.60 7.98
CA VAL A 178 4.69 4.60 6.91
C VAL A 178 4.45 5.97 7.54
N GLN A 179 5.39 6.86 7.42
CA GLN A 179 5.27 8.26 7.85
C GLN A 179 5.07 9.16 6.63
N GLN A 180 4.31 10.24 6.83
CA GLN A 180 4.03 11.21 5.79
C GLN A 180 5.33 11.74 5.15
N ASP A 181 5.36 11.78 3.82
CA ASP A 181 6.47 12.29 2.99
C ASP A 181 7.80 11.54 3.21
N GLN A 182 7.79 10.36 3.86
CA GLN A 182 8.99 9.57 4.14
C GLN A 182 8.96 8.20 3.45
N THR A 183 10.16 7.65 3.23
CA THR A 183 10.34 6.29 2.73
C THR A 183 10.74 5.37 3.88
N VAL A 184 9.96 4.31 4.14
CA VAL A 184 10.34 3.20 5.00
C VAL A 184 10.88 2.06 4.14
N THR A 185 12.03 1.50 4.51
CA THR A 185 12.57 0.30 3.86
C THR A 185 12.16 -0.93 4.65
N VAL A 186 11.58 -1.91 3.97
CA VAL A 186 11.21 -3.22 4.54
C VAL A 186 12.13 -4.26 3.91
N ASP A 187 13.01 -4.80 4.74
CA ASP A 187 14.05 -5.74 4.34
C ASP A 187 13.61 -7.18 4.60
N PHE A 188 13.61 -8.02 3.56
CA PHE A 188 13.26 -9.45 3.61
C PHE A 188 14.47 -10.36 3.40
N SER A 189 15.70 -9.85 3.47
CA SER A 189 16.93 -10.62 3.29
C SER A 189 17.14 -11.74 4.32
N ASP A 190 16.43 -11.71 5.44
CA ASP A 190 16.41 -12.76 6.46
C ASP A 190 15.38 -13.86 6.16
N TYR A 191 14.64 -13.77 5.06
CA TYR A 191 13.71 -14.83 4.66
C TYR A 191 14.47 -16.08 4.23
N VAL A 192 14.08 -17.20 4.82
CA VAL A 192 14.55 -18.52 4.40
C VAL A 192 13.36 -19.27 3.83
N SER A 193 13.43 -19.61 2.55
CA SER A 193 12.36 -20.39 1.91
C SER A 193 12.17 -21.71 2.63
N THR A 194 10.95 -21.97 3.08
CA THR A 194 10.54 -23.27 3.60
C THR A 194 9.94 -24.16 2.50
N ALA A 195 9.77 -23.63 1.31
CA ALA A 195 9.38 -24.42 0.15
C ALA A 195 10.52 -25.36 -0.19
N LYS A 196 10.29 -26.64 -0.02
CA LYS A 196 11.21 -27.65 -0.54
C LYS A 196 11.09 -27.66 -2.05
N ASP A 197 12.23 -27.65 -2.74
CA ASP A 197 12.23 -27.87 -4.17
C ASP A 197 11.59 -29.21 -4.47
N ILE A 198 10.92 -29.32 -5.61
CA ILE A 198 10.22 -30.52 -6.06
C ILE A 198 11.02 -31.12 -7.21
N GLY A 199 11.44 -32.36 -7.06
CA GLY A 199 12.01 -33.18 -8.13
C GLY A 199 10.96 -34.12 -8.74
N THR A 200 11.08 -34.36 -10.02
CA THR A 200 10.29 -35.36 -10.73
C THR A 200 11.10 -36.64 -10.85
N VAL A 201 10.66 -37.71 -10.19
CA VAL A 201 11.31 -39.02 -10.18
C VAL A 201 10.64 -39.91 -11.22
N THR A 202 11.45 -40.49 -12.11
CA THR A 202 10.98 -41.48 -13.08
C THR A 202 11.57 -42.85 -12.71
N PHE A 203 10.72 -43.81 -12.44
CA PHE A 203 11.10 -45.14 -12.09
C PHE A 203 11.06 -46.09 -13.31
N ASP A 204 12.11 -46.83 -13.49
CA ASP A 204 12.23 -47.95 -14.42
C ASP A 204 12.54 -49.17 -13.57
N ILE A 205 11.55 -50.09 -13.40
CA ILE A 205 11.61 -51.23 -12.48
C ILE A 205 11.40 -52.51 -13.28
N GLU A 206 12.37 -53.43 -13.19
CA GLU A 206 12.28 -54.74 -13.78
C GLU A 206 12.23 -55.84 -12.69
N PRO A 207 11.32 -56.83 -12.81
CA PRO A 207 10.27 -56.98 -13.85
C PRO A 207 9.13 -56.02 -13.67
N GLU A 208 8.46 -55.67 -14.79
CA GLU A 208 7.29 -54.84 -14.78
C GLU A 208 6.17 -55.37 -13.89
N GLY A 209 5.46 -54.50 -13.21
CA GLY A 209 4.34 -54.84 -12.33
C GLY A 209 4.72 -55.10 -10.89
N ALA A 210 5.94 -54.82 -10.49
CA ALA A 210 6.32 -54.79 -9.08
C ALA A 210 5.64 -53.68 -8.29
N ASP A 211 5.35 -53.88 -7.01
CA ASP A 211 4.80 -52.89 -6.11
C ASP A 211 5.89 -51.97 -5.58
N LEU A 212 5.81 -50.67 -5.87
CA LEU A 212 6.71 -49.66 -5.29
C LEU A 212 6.05 -49.01 -4.07
N THR A 213 6.81 -48.91 -3.00
CA THR A 213 6.44 -48.09 -1.85
C THR A 213 7.52 -47.03 -1.58
N ILE A 214 7.07 -45.82 -1.26
CA ILE A 214 7.91 -44.70 -0.84
C ILE A 214 7.50 -44.31 0.59
N ASN A 215 8.45 -44.40 1.52
CA ASN A 215 8.18 -44.20 2.96
C ASN A 215 7.00 -45.05 3.47
N GLY A 216 6.82 -46.26 2.93
CA GLY A 216 5.79 -47.22 3.30
C GLY A 216 4.41 -46.96 2.64
N THR A 217 4.30 -45.98 1.75
CA THR A 217 3.06 -45.70 0.97
C THR A 217 3.23 -46.22 -0.45
N THR A 218 2.28 -47.04 -0.93
CA THR A 218 2.28 -47.53 -2.31
C THR A 218 2.10 -46.39 -3.30
N VAL A 219 2.91 -46.37 -4.34
CA VAL A 219 2.95 -45.30 -5.35
C VAL A 219 2.79 -45.93 -6.73
N ASP A 220 1.93 -45.30 -7.55
CA ASP A 220 1.85 -45.59 -8.98
C ASP A 220 3.01 -44.90 -9.69
N TYR A 221 3.95 -45.68 -10.20
CA TYR A 221 5.12 -45.21 -10.91
C TYR A 221 5.00 -45.31 -12.45
N SER A 222 3.84 -45.63 -12.96
CA SER A 222 3.56 -45.63 -14.40
C SER A 222 3.68 -44.21 -15.02
N GLN A 223 3.64 -43.18 -14.17
CA GLN A 223 3.91 -41.79 -14.49
C GLN A 223 5.00 -41.24 -13.59
N PRO A 224 5.72 -40.19 -13.99
CA PRO A 224 6.70 -39.53 -13.15
C PRO A 224 6.09 -39.05 -11.82
N VAL A 225 6.79 -39.34 -10.71
CA VAL A 225 6.34 -39.03 -9.33
C VAL A 225 6.99 -37.74 -8.86
N ALA A 226 6.17 -36.75 -8.44
CA ALA A 226 6.66 -35.51 -7.86
C ALA A 226 6.96 -35.71 -6.36
N LEU A 227 8.22 -35.50 -5.95
CA LEU A 227 8.67 -35.57 -4.56
C LEU A 227 9.42 -34.30 -4.18
N ASN A 228 9.26 -33.84 -2.94
CA ASN A 228 10.10 -32.78 -2.42
C ASN A 228 11.57 -33.24 -2.38
N TYR A 229 12.52 -32.30 -2.47
CA TYR A 229 13.94 -32.64 -2.23
C TYR A 229 14.11 -33.23 -0.83
N GLY A 230 14.90 -34.27 -0.74
CA GLY A 230 15.19 -34.99 0.48
C GLY A 230 15.36 -36.48 0.28
N GLU A 231 15.61 -37.20 1.37
CA GLU A 231 15.84 -38.65 1.43
C GLU A 231 14.52 -39.39 1.64
N TYR A 232 14.30 -40.44 0.85
CA TYR A 232 13.14 -41.30 0.88
C TYR A 232 13.53 -42.75 0.98
N LYS A 233 12.89 -43.50 1.85
CA LYS A 233 13.03 -44.99 1.87
C LYS A 233 12.15 -45.57 0.79
N ILE A 234 12.72 -46.32 -0.14
CA ILE A 234 11.98 -47.02 -1.19
C ILE A 234 12.04 -48.54 -0.95
N THR A 235 10.96 -49.20 -1.28
CA THR A 235 10.88 -50.67 -1.27
C THR A 235 10.13 -51.11 -2.52
N VAL A 236 10.72 -52.08 -3.21
CA VAL A 236 10.12 -52.72 -4.40
C VAL A 236 9.91 -54.21 -4.09
N ALA A 237 8.68 -54.67 -4.27
CA ALA A 237 8.32 -56.05 -3.98
C ALA A 237 7.48 -56.67 -5.11
N MET A 238 7.77 -57.90 -5.43
CA MET A 238 6.99 -58.72 -6.36
C MET A 238 6.95 -60.21 -5.92
N THR A 239 5.82 -60.85 -6.07
CA THR A 239 5.65 -62.27 -5.71
C THR A 239 6.61 -63.13 -6.52
N GLY A 240 7.46 -63.90 -5.81
CA GLY A 240 8.47 -64.79 -6.39
C GLY A 240 9.86 -64.15 -6.59
N TYR A 241 10.04 -62.91 -6.19
CA TYR A 241 11.29 -62.17 -6.25
C TYR A 241 11.74 -61.76 -4.83
N GLU A 242 13.01 -61.47 -4.68
CA GLU A 242 13.54 -60.87 -3.45
C GLU A 242 13.15 -59.39 -3.35
N THR A 243 12.71 -58.96 -2.16
CA THR A 243 12.29 -57.58 -1.95
C THR A 243 13.54 -56.67 -1.92
N TYR A 244 13.54 -55.67 -2.80
CA TYR A 244 14.53 -54.62 -2.80
C TYR A 244 14.15 -53.54 -1.75
N SER A 245 15.14 -53.03 -1.00
CA SER A 245 14.97 -51.88 -0.12
C SER A 245 16.19 -50.97 -0.23
N GLY A 246 15.96 -49.71 -0.47
CA GLY A 246 17.01 -48.72 -0.65
C GLY A 246 16.59 -47.31 -0.22
N THR A 247 17.51 -46.37 -0.37
CA THR A 247 17.31 -44.96 -0.13
C THR A 247 17.35 -44.22 -1.46
N LEU A 248 16.44 -43.34 -1.67
CA LEU A 248 16.35 -42.41 -2.82
C LEU A 248 16.61 -40.99 -2.33
N ASP A 249 17.65 -40.34 -2.85
CA ASP A 249 17.94 -38.95 -2.61
C ASP A 249 17.37 -38.11 -3.80
N VAL A 250 16.48 -37.21 -3.52
CA VAL A 250 15.93 -36.27 -4.50
C VAL A 250 16.61 -34.93 -4.27
N GLU A 251 17.60 -34.61 -5.10
CA GLU A 251 18.36 -33.34 -5.02
C GLU A 251 18.27 -32.52 -6.31
N ASP A 252 17.76 -33.13 -7.37
CA ASP A 252 17.63 -32.52 -8.69
C ASP A 252 16.18 -32.44 -9.17
N ALA A 253 15.89 -31.52 -10.10
CA ALA A 253 14.58 -31.35 -10.69
C ALA A 253 14.10 -32.59 -11.49
N SER A 254 15.02 -33.47 -11.92
CA SER A 254 14.70 -34.72 -12.62
C SER A 254 15.64 -35.83 -12.14
N VAL A 255 15.10 -36.90 -11.58
CA VAL A 255 15.83 -38.01 -11.00
C VAL A 255 15.37 -39.32 -11.64
N PRO A 256 16.13 -39.90 -12.57
CA PRO A 256 15.86 -41.26 -13.09
C PRO A 256 16.34 -42.30 -12.07
N VAL A 257 15.51 -43.30 -11.80
CA VAL A 257 15.80 -44.43 -10.92
C VAL A 257 15.57 -45.72 -11.68
N HIS A 258 16.59 -46.56 -11.72
CA HIS A 258 16.53 -47.90 -12.33
C HIS A 258 16.77 -48.97 -11.25
N ILE A 259 15.90 -50.00 -11.24
CA ILE A 259 15.95 -51.13 -10.27
C ILE A 259 15.68 -52.43 -11.02
N ASP A 260 16.67 -53.36 -10.95
CA ASP A 260 16.63 -54.71 -11.55
C ASP A 260 16.31 -55.79 -10.51
#